data_797a0fd276483bbcb6bb330b3e835b35
#
_entry.id   797a0fd276483bbcb6bb330b3e835b35
#
_cell.length_a   1.000
_cell.length_b   1.000
_cell.length_c   1.000
_cell.angle_alpha   90.00
_cell.angle_beta   90.00
_cell.angle_gamma   90.00
#
_symmetry.space_group_name_H-M   'P 1'
#
loop_
_entity.id
_entity.type
_entity.pdbx_description
1 polymer ?
#
loop_
_entity_poly.entity_id
_entity_poly.type
_entity_poly.pdbx_seq_one_letter_code
_entity_poly.pdbx_strand_id
1 'polypeptide(L)'
;ERAGAAVKANHALTAASNYLRACFYYQIGDHSRQPKDQLALDVYKTSLECFANFAKYTDRPRIERVELPFKGGAFPAWLVHAENTTEKRNPAVVRFGGFDTQKEIQYLRGIPDLTRRGFTCLLVDGPGQGESIRFRGHHLRHDFEVAGSAALDYLETRDDIDMNRVGIQAMSLGGYYAPRCAAMDPRYKACIAWGAIWDYHHTWVKRLEKIKEAALPVPADHLLWACGVETYDEALVKLEGFRLEGVAQKVQCPFLLMHGEKDAQVSVPEAQMLMEKIGAKDKTLRIFTEAEGGAQHCQRDYLTLACDVAGDWLEEKLKRRK
;
A
#
# COMPACT_ATOMS: atom_id res chain seq x y z
N GLU A 1 -1.23 -27.86 4.06
CA GLU A 1 -1.86 -29.15 4.43
C GLU A 1 -3.30 -28.97 4.90
N ARG A 2 -3.58 -28.20 5.99
CA ARG A 2 -4.95 -28.00 6.52
C ARG A 2 -5.93 -27.46 5.49
N ALA A 3 -5.53 -26.48 4.70
CA ALA A 3 -6.37 -25.93 3.63
C ALA A 3 -6.73 -27.01 2.59
N GLY A 4 -5.75 -27.82 2.14
CA GLY A 4 -5.99 -28.89 1.21
C GLY A 4 -6.91 -30.01 1.78
N ALA A 5 -6.79 -30.32 3.06
CA ALA A 5 -7.70 -31.26 3.72
C ALA A 5 -9.15 -30.71 3.76
N ALA A 6 -9.31 -29.41 4.06
CA ALA A 6 -10.61 -28.74 4.05
C ALA A 6 -11.25 -28.73 2.66
N VAL A 7 -10.46 -28.51 1.59
CA VAL A 7 -10.94 -28.61 0.20
C VAL A 7 -11.46 -30.02 -0.11
N LYS A 8 -10.71 -31.07 0.24
CA LYS A 8 -11.13 -32.45 0.05
C LYS A 8 -12.41 -32.81 0.81
N ALA A 9 -12.64 -32.17 1.96
CA ALA A 9 -13.85 -32.34 2.76
C ALA A 9 -15.01 -31.40 2.37
N ASN A 10 -14.89 -30.63 1.28
CA ASN A 10 -15.86 -29.63 0.83
C ASN A 10 -16.17 -28.51 1.87
N HIS A 11 -15.20 -28.17 2.71
CA HIS A 11 -15.31 -27.10 3.70
C HIS A 11 -14.67 -25.80 3.15
N ALA A 12 -15.35 -25.13 2.22
CA ALA A 12 -14.81 -23.98 1.46
C ALA A 12 -14.31 -22.84 2.37
N LEU A 13 -15.09 -22.39 3.35
CA LEU A 13 -14.71 -21.30 4.25
C LEU A 13 -13.53 -21.66 5.16
N THR A 14 -13.45 -22.92 5.60
CA THR A 14 -12.29 -23.40 6.36
C THR A 14 -11.05 -23.44 5.48
N ALA A 15 -11.18 -23.83 4.21
CA ALA A 15 -10.09 -23.80 3.24
C ALA A 15 -9.62 -22.35 3.00
N ALA A 16 -10.53 -21.41 2.75
CA ALA A 16 -10.24 -19.99 2.56
C ALA A 16 -9.44 -19.41 3.73
N SER A 17 -9.93 -19.58 4.95
CA SER A 17 -9.27 -19.09 6.17
C SER A 17 -7.85 -19.64 6.34
N ASN A 18 -7.63 -20.94 6.06
CA ASN A 18 -6.30 -21.53 6.15
C ASN A 18 -5.37 -21.10 5.02
N TYR A 19 -5.88 -20.90 3.80
CA TYR A 19 -5.10 -20.35 2.70
C TYR A 19 -4.67 -18.91 2.96
N LEU A 20 -5.56 -18.04 3.45
CA LEU A 20 -5.23 -16.67 3.82
C LEU A 20 -4.11 -16.64 4.87
N ARG A 21 -4.22 -17.45 5.93
CA ARG A 21 -3.19 -17.57 6.96
C ARG A 21 -1.86 -18.06 6.37
N ALA A 22 -1.89 -19.07 5.52
CA ALA A 22 -0.69 -19.61 4.88
C ALA A 22 0.00 -18.55 4.01
N CYS A 23 -0.76 -17.77 3.23
CA CYS A 23 -0.23 -16.66 2.44
C CYS A 23 0.65 -15.75 3.30
N PHE A 24 0.17 -15.30 4.46
CA PHE A 24 0.94 -14.37 5.29
C PHE A 24 2.16 -15.01 5.94
N TYR A 25 2.11 -16.26 6.36
CA TYR A 25 3.29 -16.95 6.85
C TYR A 25 4.39 -17.06 5.77
N TYR A 26 4.02 -17.38 4.54
CA TYR A 26 4.97 -17.42 3.43
C TYR A 26 5.51 -16.01 3.11
N GLN A 27 4.69 -14.95 3.16
CA GLN A 27 5.16 -13.59 2.94
C GLN A 27 6.11 -13.11 4.04
N ILE A 28 5.85 -13.46 5.31
CA ILE A 28 6.81 -13.19 6.40
C ILE A 28 8.11 -13.95 6.18
N GLY A 29 8.05 -15.20 5.75
CA GLY A 29 9.24 -15.99 5.40
C GLY A 29 10.07 -15.38 4.28
N ASP A 30 9.44 -14.94 3.20
CA ASP A 30 10.10 -14.20 2.13
C ASP A 30 10.67 -12.87 2.60
N HIS A 31 9.88 -12.09 3.35
CA HIS A 31 10.30 -10.78 3.86
C HIS A 31 11.59 -10.87 4.69
N SER A 32 11.64 -11.86 5.58
CA SER A 32 12.77 -12.06 6.49
C SER A 32 14.02 -12.64 5.83
N ARG A 33 13.91 -13.15 4.59
CA ARG A 33 15.02 -13.76 3.87
C ARG A 33 15.76 -12.76 2.98
N GLN A 34 17.07 -12.68 3.16
CA GLN A 34 18.01 -11.96 2.30
C GLN A 34 19.23 -12.87 2.04
N PRO A 35 19.78 -12.87 0.84
CA PRO A 35 19.32 -12.20 -0.38
C PRO A 35 18.00 -12.81 -0.90
N LYS A 36 17.37 -12.14 -1.87
CA LYS A 36 16.17 -12.64 -2.58
C LYS A 36 16.58 -13.70 -3.61
N ASP A 37 17.05 -14.83 -3.11
CA ASP A 37 17.46 -15.98 -3.90
C ASP A 37 16.25 -16.81 -4.41
N GLN A 38 16.53 -17.91 -5.15
CA GLN A 38 15.46 -18.75 -5.71
C GLN A 38 14.51 -19.28 -4.63
N LEU A 39 15.01 -19.64 -3.44
CA LEU A 39 14.16 -20.10 -2.34
C LEU A 39 13.21 -18.99 -1.85
N ALA A 40 13.69 -17.74 -1.72
CA ALA A 40 12.83 -16.60 -1.39
C ALA A 40 11.73 -16.42 -2.44
N LEU A 41 12.08 -16.50 -3.73
CA LEU A 41 11.13 -16.39 -4.83
C LEU A 41 10.08 -17.52 -4.83
N ASP A 42 10.51 -18.76 -4.56
CA ASP A 42 9.60 -19.92 -4.49
C ASP A 42 8.64 -19.82 -3.30
N VAL A 43 9.14 -19.36 -2.14
CA VAL A 43 8.32 -19.06 -0.95
C VAL A 43 7.29 -17.98 -1.26
N TYR A 44 7.71 -16.89 -1.92
CA TYR A 44 6.79 -15.83 -2.30
C TYR A 44 5.76 -16.31 -3.35
N LYS A 45 6.16 -17.09 -4.34
CA LYS A 45 5.25 -17.70 -5.31
C LYS A 45 4.18 -18.55 -4.62
N THR A 46 4.58 -19.37 -3.65
CA THR A 46 3.64 -20.15 -2.84
C THR A 46 2.65 -19.25 -2.09
N SER A 47 3.07 -18.07 -1.62
CA SER A 47 2.16 -17.12 -0.99
C SER A 47 1.09 -16.60 -1.96
N LEU A 48 1.46 -16.31 -3.21
CA LEU A 48 0.53 -15.87 -4.26
C LEU A 48 -0.51 -16.96 -4.58
N GLU A 49 -0.08 -18.21 -4.68
CA GLU A 49 -0.97 -19.36 -4.89
C GLU A 49 -1.94 -19.52 -3.70
N CYS A 50 -1.47 -19.30 -2.47
CA CYS A 50 -2.32 -19.31 -1.29
C CYS A 50 -3.36 -18.19 -1.33
N PHE A 51 -3.00 -16.96 -1.72
CA PHE A 51 -3.98 -15.88 -1.82
C PHE A 51 -4.99 -16.12 -2.95
N ALA A 52 -4.56 -16.64 -4.09
CA ALA A 52 -5.44 -17.00 -5.18
C ALA A 52 -6.46 -18.09 -4.75
N ASN A 53 -6.02 -19.08 -3.97
CA ASN A 53 -6.93 -20.07 -3.38
C ASN A 53 -7.86 -19.47 -2.33
N PHE A 54 -7.38 -18.53 -1.50
CA PHE A 54 -8.26 -17.77 -0.61
C PHE A 54 -9.35 -17.07 -1.41
N ALA A 55 -9.00 -16.30 -2.45
CA ALA A 55 -9.94 -15.61 -3.32
C ALA A 55 -10.96 -16.54 -3.99
N LYS A 56 -10.54 -17.77 -4.31
CA LYS A 56 -11.40 -18.80 -4.91
C LYS A 56 -12.43 -19.38 -3.94
N TYR A 57 -12.04 -19.59 -2.66
CA TYR A 57 -12.86 -20.31 -1.68
C TYR A 57 -13.59 -19.42 -0.68
N THR A 58 -13.26 -18.12 -0.61
CA THR A 58 -14.04 -17.17 0.18
C THR A 58 -15.43 -16.97 -0.43
N ASP A 59 -16.46 -16.83 0.41
CA ASP A 59 -17.81 -16.52 -0.03
C ASP A 59 -17.98 -15.03 -0.38
N ARG A 60 -17.23 -14.19 0.32
CA ARG A 60 -17.18 -12.72 0.15
C ARG A 60 -15.97 -12.10 0.84
N PRO A 61 -15.52 -10.91 0.39
CA PRO A 61 -15.94 -10.24 -0.86
C PRO A 61 -15.50 -11.04 -2.11
N ARG A 62 -16.08 -10.76 -3.27
CA ARG A 62 -15.54 -11.25 -4.55
C ARG A 62 -14.18 -10.61 -4.78
N ILE A 63 -13.19 -11.42 -5.18
CA ILE A 63 -11.80 -11.00 -5.39
C ILE A 63 -11.36 -11.47 -6.77
N GLU A 64 -10.86 -10.55 -7.60
CA GLU A 64 -10.39 -10.82 -8.96
C GLU A 64 -8.90 -10.52 -9.08
N ARG A 65 -8.16 -11.42 -9.72
CA ARG A 65 -6.81 -11.13 -10.16
C ARG A 65 -6.86 -10.27 -11.42
N VAL A 66 -6.16 -9.14 -11.43
CA VAL A 66 -6.15 -8.21 -12.56
C VAL A 66 -4.74 -7.72 -12.88
N GLU A 67 -4.56 -7.27 -14.11
CA GLU A 67 -3.33 -6.69 -14.61
C GLU A 67 -3.59 -5.24 -15.02
N LEU A 68 -2.69 -4.34 -14.66
CA LEU A 68 -2.79 -2.92 -14.97
C LEU A 68 -1.74 -2.57 -16.02
N PRO A 69 -2.09 -2.46 -17.30
CA PRO A 69 -1.15 -2.18 -18.37
C PRO A 69 -0.52 -0.79 -18.23
N PHE A 70 0.76 -0.69 -18.54
CA PHE A 70 1.47 0.58 -18.72
C PHE A 70 2.56 0.42 -19.79
N LYS A 71 3.19 1.51 -20.23
CA LYS A 71 4.17 1.49 -21.33
C LYS A 71 5.36 0.51 -21.13
N GLY A 72 5.68 0.15 -19.89
CA GLY A 72 6.78 -0.77 -19.56
C GLY A 72 6.35 -2.20 -19.20
N GLY A 73 5.08 -2.57 -19.40
CA GLY A 73 4.55 -3.89 -19.05
C GLY A 73 3.18 -3.82 -18.37
N ALA A 74 3.02 -4.49 -17.24
CA ALA A 74 1.80 -4.44 -16.44
C ALA A 74 2.11 -4.56 -14.94
N PHE A 75 1.34 -3.87 -14.10
CA PHE A 75 1.39 -4.04 -12.65
C PHE A 75 0.34 -5.07 -12.20
N PRO A 76 0.72 -6.05 -11.38
CA PRO A 76 -0.21 -7.05 -10.86
C PRO A 76 -1.05 -6.45 -9.74
N ALA A 77 -2.35 -6.77 -9.74
CA ALA A 77 -3.26 -6.28 -8.73
C ALA A 77 -4.35 -7.31 -8.36
N TRP A 78 -5.02 -7.06 -7.22
CA TRP A 78 -6.25 -7.69 -6.81
C TRP A 78 -7.36 -6.65 -6.73
N LEU A 79 -8.46 -6.89 -7.44
CA LEU A 79 -9.69 -6.11 -7.29
C LEU A 79 -10.59 -6.82 -6.28
N VAL A 80 -10.88 -6.15 -5.18
CA VAL A 80 -11.74 -6.63 -4.11
C VAL A 80 -13.03 -5.83 -4.16
N HIS A 81 -14.14 -6.49 -4.46
CA HIS A 81 -15.42 -5.83 -4.71
C HIS A 81 -16.09 -5.29 -3.47
N ALA A 82 -16.83 -4.20 -3.65
CA ALA A 82 -17.69 -3.62 -2.63
C ALA A 82 -18.75 -4.62 -2.14
N GLU A 83 -19.05 -4.57 -0.86
CA GLU A 83 -20.13 -5.31 -0.20
C GLU A 83 -21.20 -4.32 0.30
N ASN A 84 -22.32 -4.85 0.76
CA ASN A 84 -23.40 -4.06 1.39
C ASN A 84 -23.84 -2.82 0.58
N THR A 85 -23.82 -2.92 -0.74
CA THR A 85 -24.18 -1.84 -1.65
C THR A 85 -25.27 -2.28 -2.63
N THR A 86 -26.16 -1.36 -3.00
CA THR A 86 -27.13 -1.49 -4.09
C THR A 86 -26.79 -0.55 -5.24
N GLU A 87 -25.69 0.18 -5.14
CA GLU A 87 -25.26 1.09 -6.19
C GLU A 87 -24.76 0.29 -7.42
N LYS A 88 -25.16 0.73 -8.60
CA LYS A 88 -24.69 0.14 -9.87
C LYS A 88 -23.19 0.44 -10.09
N ARG A 89 -22.74 1.62 -9.65
CA ARG A 89 -21.35 2.06 -9.72
C ARG A 89 -20.86 2.46 -8.32
N ASN A 90 -19.87 1.75 -7.82
CA ASN A 90 -19.37 1.91 -6.47
C ASN A 90 -18.18 2.89 -6.43
N PRO A 91 -17.96 3.59 -5.31
CA PRO A 91 -16.71 4.28 -5.07
C PRO A 91 -15.57 3.27 -5.01
N ALA A 92 -14.35 3.70 -5.35
CA ALA A 92 -13.18 2.83 -5.30
C ALA A 92 -12.02 3.47 -4.55
N VAL A 93 -11.15 2.61 -3.99
CA VAL A 93 -9.91 3.02 -3.34
C VAL A 93 -8.74 2.23 -3.93
N VAL A 94 -7.80 2.95 -4.54
CA VAL A 94 -6.52 2.39 -4.97
C VAL A 94 -5.59 2.28 -3.76
N ARG A 95 -5.03 1.11 -3.53
CA ARG A 95 -4.18 0.79 -2.38
C ARG A 95 -2.79 0.38 -2.80
N PHE A 96 -1.78 1.09 -2.27
CA PHE A 96 -0.39 0.69 -2.37
C PHE A 96 0.20 0.42 -0.99
N GLY A 97 1.13 -0.51 -0.95
CA GLY A 97 1.97 -0.74 0.22
C GLY A 97 3.05 0.31 0.40
N GLY A 98 3.92 0.08 1.37
CA GLY A 98 5.15 0.84 1.57
C GLY A 98 6.33 0.29 0.77
N PHE A 99 7.53 0.47 1.32
CA PHE A 99 8.77 0.09 0.68
C PHE A 99 8.88 -1.43 0.42
N ASP A 100 8.41 -2.24 1.35
CA ASP A 100 8.59 -3.69 1.39
C ASP A 100 7.28 -4.47 1.57
N THR A 101 6.14 -3.83 1.28
CA THR A 101 4.82 -4.43 1.51
C THR A 101 4.21 -4.90 0.19
N GLN A 102 3.74 -6.14 0.20
CA GLN A 102 3.06 -6.77 -0.93
C GLN A 102 1.55 -6.49 -0.92
N LYS A 103 0.90 -6.57 -2.09
CA LYS A 103 -0.54 -6.28 -2.24
C LYS A 103 -1.45 -7.18 -1.40
N GLU A 104 -1.09 -8.46 -1.19
CA GLU A 104 -1.88 -9.41 -0.40
C GLU A 104 -1.93 -8.99 1.09
N ILE A 105 -0.82 -8.49 1.66
CA ILE A 105 -0.79 -7.99 3.05
C ILE A 105 -1.75 -6.80 3.23
N GLN A 106 -1.98 -6.00 2.19
CA GLN A 106 -2.94 -4.89 2.27
C GLN A 106 -4.34 -5.38 2.63
N TYR A 107 -4.71 -6.62 2.24
CA TYR A 107 -6.01 -7.19 2.56
C TYR A 107 -6.30 -7.17 4.08
N LEU A 108 -5.32 -7.53 4.92
CA LEU A 108 -5.48 -7.48 6.38
C LEU A 108 -5.41 -6.07 6.98
N ARG A 109 -5.13 -5.05 6.17
CA ARG A 109 -4.96 -3.68 6.63
C ARG A 109 -6.17 -2.82 6.28
N GLY A 110 -7.36 -3.28 6.70
CA GLY A 110 -8.62 -2.57 6.59
C GLY A 110 -9.40 -2.78 5.30
N ILE A 111 -8.99 -3.67 4.39
CA ILE A 111 -9.75 -3.91 3.15
C ILE A 111 -11.14 -4.50 3.43
N PRO A 112 -11.32 -5.52 4.30
CA PRO A 112 -12.64 -6.01 4.64
C PRO A 112 -13.56 -4.94 5.23
N ASP A 113 -13.01 -3.95 5.95
CA ASP A 113 -13.79 -2.85 6.50
C ASP A 113 -14.23 -1.87 5.42
N LEU A 114 -13.35 -1.56 4.46
CA LEU A 114 -13.69 -0.73 3.32
C LEU A 114 -14.73 -1.40 2.39
N THR A 115 -14.60 -2.71 2.14
CA THR A 115 -15.58 -3.40 1.29
C THR A 115 -16.96 -3.46 1.93
N ARG A 116 -17.06 -3.69 3.24
CA ARG A 116 -18.33 -3.62 3.99
C ARG A 116 -18.94 -2.22 4.00
N ARG A 117 -18.11 -1.18 3.90
CA ARG A 117 -18.53 0.22 3.72
C ARG A 117 -18.96 0.53 2.28
N GLY A 118 -18.91 -0.45 1.37
CA GLY A 118 -19.33 -0.31 -0.02
C GLY A 118 -18.27 0.28 -0.95
N PHE A 119 -16.99 0.19 -0.60
CA PHE A 119 -15.88 0.56 -1.48
C PHE A 119 -15.34 -0.66 -2.23
N THR A 120 -15.14 -0.54 -3.52
CA THR A 120 -14.26 -1.46 -4.26
C THR A 120 -12.81 -1.07 -4.02
N CYS A 121 -11.95 -2.05 -3.70
CA CYS A 121 -10.55 -1.81 -3.40
C CYS A 121 -9.64 -2.44 -4.46
N LEU A 122 -8.73 -1.65 -5.04
CA LEU A 122 -7.72 -2.13 -5.99
C LEU A 122 -6.36 -2.17 -5.29
N LEU A 123 -5.89 -3.37 -4.96
CA LEU A 123 -4.63 -3.62 -4.25
C LEU A 123 -3.53 -3.85 -5.28
N VAL A 124 -2.53 -2.97 -5.34
CA VAL A 124 -1.53 -2.96 -6.41
C VAL A 124 -0.12 -3.18 -5.87
N ASP A 125 0.65 -4.03 -6.55
CA ASP A 125 2.11 -4.02 -6.44
C ASP A 125 2.68 -3.09 -7.52
N GLY A 126 3.02 -1.87 -7.13
CA GLY A 126 3.71 -0.91 -7.98
C GLY A 126 5.21 -1.21 -8.12
N PRO A 127 5.99 -0.30 -8.73
CA PRO A 127 7.43 -0.47 -8.89
C PRO A 127 8.15 -0.63 -7.53
N GLY A 128 9.01 -1.63 -7.41
CA GLY A 128 9.71 -1.98 -6.18
C GLY A 128 8.89 -2.80 -5.18
N GLN A 129 7.66 -3.18 -5.51
CA GLN A 129 6.76 -3.89 -4.60
C GLN A 129 6.45 -5.31 -5.08
N GLY A 130 6.27 -6.20 -4.12
CA GLY A 130 5.69 -7.54 -4.26
C GLY A 130 6.11 -8.31 -5.51
N GLU A 131 5.14 -8.69 -6.30
CA GLU A 131 5.31 -9.44 -7.55
C GLU A 131 5.97 -8.62 -8.66
N SER A 132 5.76 -7.28 -8.67
CA SER A 132 6.34 -6.39 -9.68
C SER A 132 7.85 -6.43 -9.69
N ILE A 133 8.48 -6.41 -8.52
CA ILE A 133 9.94 -6.50 -8.45
C ILE A 133 10.43 -7.95 -8.57
N ARG A 134 9.76 -8.93 -7.92
CA ARG A 134 10.23 -10.33 -7.84
C ARG A 134 10.22 -11.06 -9.17
N PHE A 135 9.21 -10.80 -10.00
CA PHE A 135 9.00 -11.59 -11.23
C PHE A 135 8.96 -10.76 -12.51
N ARG A 136 8.93 -9.41 -12.39
CA ARG A 136 8.80 -8.52 -13.57
C ARG A 136 9.96 -7.53 -13.71
N GLY A 137 10.88 -7.49 -12.73
CA GLY A 137 12.04 -6.60 -12.75
C GLY A 137 11.69 -5.11 -12.63
N HIS A 138 10.48 -4.78 -12.15
CA HIS A 138 10.08 -3.40 -11.93
C HIS A 138 10.66 -2.89 -10.61
N HIS A 139 11.89 -2.39 -10.65
CA HIS A 139 12.56 -1.78 -9.51
C HIS A 139 11.91 -0.49 -9.06
N LEU A 140 12.27 -0.06 -7.84
CA LEU A 140 11.82 1.19 -7.23
C LEU A 140 12.13 2.39 -8.15
N ARG A 141 11.13 3.28 -8.30
CA ARG A 141 11.24 4.49 -9.12
C ARG A 141 10.49 5.67 -8.46
N HIS A 142 11.04 6.87 -8.61
CA HIS A 142 10.47 8.06 -7.96
C HIS A 142 9.17 8.55 -8.61
N ASP A 143 8.98 8.36 -9.91
CA ASP A 143 7.77 8.71 -10.66
C ASP A 143 6.68 7.64 -10.48
N PHE A 144 6.33 7.37 -9.21
CA PHE A 144 5.39 6.31 -8.83
C PHE A 144 3.96 6.53 -9.37
N GLU A 145 3.63 7.75 -9.80
CA GLU A 145 2.38 8.08 -10.48
C GLU A 145 2.12 7.22 -11.72
N VAL A 146 3.14 6.63 -12.33
CA VAL A 146 2.98 5.67 -13.43
C VAL A 146 2.09 4.50 -13.01
N ALA A 147 2.28 3.98 -11.79
CA ALA A 147 1.42 2.92 -11.25
C ALA A 147 0.05 3.47 -10.82
N GLY A 148 0.02 4.68 -10.25
CA GLY A 148 -1.22 5.36 -9.87
C GLY A 148 -2.13 5.63 -11.06
N SER A 149 -1.59 6.12 -12.17
CA SER A 149 -2.36 6.36 -13.41
C SER A 149 -2.78 5.06 -14.09
N ALA A 150 -1.92 4.03 -14.13
CA ALA A 150 -2.30 2.72 -14.64
C ALA A 150 -3.48 2.10 -13.87
N ALA A 151 -3.54 2.35 -12.55
CA ALA A 151 -4.67 1.92 -11.73
C ALA A 151 -5.97 2.64 -12.12
N LEU A 152 -5.91 3.95 -12.36
CA LEU A 152 -7.07 4.73 -12.81
C LEU A 152 -7.50 4.35 -14.23
N ASP A 153 -6.55 4.16 -15.15
CA ASP A 153 -6.84 3.73 -16.52
C ASP A 153 -7.59 2.39 -16.54
N TYR A 154 -7.17 1.44 -15.67
CA TYR A 154 -7.89 0.18 -15.51
C TYR A 154 -9.31 0.41 -14.92
N LEU A 155 -9.45 1.22 -13.87
CA LEU A 155 -10.76 1.46 -13.26
C LEU A 155 -11.73 2.16 -14.22
N GLU A 156 -11.26 3.00 -15.14
CA GLU A 156 -12.07 3.62 -16.19
C GLU A 156 -12.68 2.61 -17.17
N THR A 157 -12.04 1.45 -17.36
CA THR A 157 -12.59 0.38 -18.23
C THR A 157 -13.77 -0.37 -17.58
N ARG A 158 -14.08 -0.09 -16.31
CA ARG A 158 -15.07 -0.86 -15.55
C ARG A 158 -16.41 -0.16 -15.47
N ASP A 159 -17.47 -0.91 -15.74
CA ASP A 159 -18.85 -0.41 -15.65
C ASP A 159 -19.40 -0.32 -14.22
N ASP A 160 -18.73 -0.99 -13.26
CA ASP A 160 -19.14 -1.07 -11.85
C ASP A 160 -18.44 -0.05 -10.93
N ILE A 161 -17.61 0.86 -11.50
CA ILE A 161 -16.87 1.89 -10.76
C ILE A 161 -17.37 3.30 -11.11
N ASP A 162 -17.56 4.14 -10.10
CA ASP A 162 -17.81 5.57 -10.25
C ASP A 162 -16.50 6.36 -10.21
N MET A 163 -15.99 6.75 -11.36
CA MET A 163 -14.71 7.48 -11.48
C MET A 163 -14.71 8.86 -10.81
N ASN A 164 -15.89 9.41 -10.48
CA ASN A 164 -15.99 10.64 -9.67
C ASN A 164 -15.78 10.39 -8.16
N ARG A 165 -15.61 9.14 -7.76
CA ARG A 165 -15.46 8.71 -6.36
C ARG A 165 -14.31 7.73 -6.18
N VAL A 166 -13.17 7.99 -6.82
CA VAL A 166 -11.96 7.17 -6.67
C VAL A 166 -10.96 7.88 -5.78
N GLY A 167 -10.59 7.23 -4.69
CA GLY A 167 -9.53 7.68 -3.77
C GLY A 167 -8.25 6.86 -3.90
N ILE A 168 -7.18 7.38 -3.32
CA ILE A 168 -5.90 6.67 -3.15
C ILE A 168 -5.52 6.63 -1.68
N GLN A 169 -5.01 5.49 -1.23
CA GLN A 169 -4.44 5.33 0.10
C GLN A 169 -3.17 4.49 0.02
N ALA A 170 -2.08 4.99 0.61
CA ALA A 170 -0.83 4.23 0.67
C ALA A 170 -0.11 4.46 1.99
N MET A 171 0.67 3.45 2.47
CA MET A 171 1.26 3.47 3.82
C MET A 171 2.79 3.44 3.80
N SER A 172 3.41 3.94 4.87
CA SER A 172 4.87 4.00 5.03
C SER A 172 5.50 4.83 3.91
N LEU A 173 6.37 4.27 3.06
CA LEU A 173 6.82 4.96 1.84
C LEU A 173 5.64 5.39 0.95
N GLY A 174 4.46 4.81 1.15
CA GLY A 174 3.22 5.27 0.56
C GLY A 174 2.81 6.69 0.97
N GLY A 175 3.37 7.22 2.06
CA GLY A 175 3.27 8.65 2.39
C GLY A 175 3.93 9.58 1.38
N TYR A 176 4.80 9.05 0.53
CA TYR A 176 5.29 9.68 -0.70
C TYR A 176 4.43 9.31 -1.91
N TYR A 177 4.06 8.04 -2.06
CA TYR A 177 3.36 7.56 -3.25
C TYR A 177 1.98 8.17 -3.43
N ALA A 178 1.14 8.17 -2.39
CA ALA A 178 -0.24 8.65 -2.49
C ALA A 178 -0.31 10.14 -2.85
N PRO A 179 0.37 11.07 -2.14
CA PRO A 179 0.34 12.48 -2.51
C PRO A 179 0.96 12.74 -3.88
N ARG A 180 2.01 12.00 -4.27
CA ARG A 180 2.58 12.13 -5.61
C ARG A 180 1.59 11.72 -6.70
N CYS A 181 0.93 10.56 -6.58
CA CYS A 181 -0.09 10.12 -7.52
C CYS A 181 -1.24 11.13 -7.60
N ALA A 182 -1.75 11.61 -6.46
CA ALA A 182 -2.84 12.58 -6.43
C ALA A 182 -2.44 13.96 -6.99
N ALA A 183 -1.17 14.32 -6.88
CA ALA A 183 -0.63 15.57 -7.45
C ALA A 183 -0.48 15.52 -8.97
N MET A 184 -0.17 14.34 -9.51
CA MET A 184 0.15 14.17 -10.94
C MET A 184 -1.05 13.67 -11.74
N ASP A 185 -2.08 13.12 -11.10
CA ASP A 185 -3.30 12.66 -11.77
C ASP A 185 -4.57 13.19 -11.05
N PRO A 186 -5.26 14.19 -11.63
CA PRO A 186 -6.40 14.86 -11.01
C PRO A 186 -7.68 14.01 -10.98
N ARG A 187 -7.65 12.79 -11.52
CA ARG A 187 -8.76 11.84 -11.42
C ARG A 187 -8.96 11.33 -9.99
N TYR A 188 -7.91 11.35 -9.14
CA TYR A 188 -8.08 11.07 -7.73
C TYR A 188 -8.93 12.12 -7.02
N LYS A 189 -9.98 11.69 -6.31
CA LYS A 189 -10.95 12.55 -5.60
C LYS A 189 -10.76 12.60 -4.09
N ALA A 190 -9.88 11.77 -3.54
CA ALA A 190 -9.45 11.79 -2.15
C ALA A 190 -8.07 11.12 -2.03
N CYS A 191 -7.25 11.59 -1.11
CA CYS A 191 -5.90 11.07 -0.89
C CYS A 191 -5.64 10.85 0.60
N ILE A 192 -5.26 9.63 0.98
CA ILE A 192 -4.77 9.32 2.32
C ILE A 192 -3.29 8.95 2.24
N ALA A 193 -2.43 9.75 2.85
CA ALA A 193 -1.06 9.40 3.17
C ALA A 193 -1.02 8.77 4.57
N TRP A 194 -0.73 7.47 4.64
CA TRP A 194 -0.62 6.74 5.90
C TRP A 194 0.83 6.63 6.32
N GLY A 195 1.32 7.63 6.99
CA GLY A 195 2.72 7.96 7.24
C GLY A 195 3.14 9.19 6.43
N ALA A 196 4.13 9.93 6.92
CA ALA A 196 4.63 11.13 6.28
C ALA A 196 6.01 10.85 5.68
N ILE A 197 6.17 11.01 4.37
CA ILE A 197 7.49 10.98 3.72
C ILE A 197 7.61 12.23 2.85
N TRP A 198 8.43 13.17 3.31
CA TRP A 198 8.75 14.38 2.54
C TRP A 198 9.95 14.19 1.61
N ASP A 199 11.02 13.62 2.15
CA ASP A 199 12.28 13.35 1.45
C ASP A 199 12.81 11.97 1.89
N TYR A 200 12.63 10.97 1.01
CA TYR A 200 13.03 9.60 1.33
C TYR A 200 14.54 9.38 1.24
N HIS A 201 15.24 10.17 0.42
CA HIS A 201 16.69 10.19 0.39
C HIS A 201 17.25 10.56 1.77
N HIS A 202 16.77 11.67 2.34
CA HIS A 202 17.20 12.11 3.67
C HIS A 202 16.88 11.07 4.76
N THR A 203 15.73 10.41 4.68
CA THR A 203 15.36 9.31 5.59
C THR A 203 16.39 8.19 5.55
N TRP A 204 16.89 7.81 4.36
CA TRP A 204 17.89 6.76 4.21
C TRP A 204 19.30 7.19 4.57
N VAL A 205 19.70 8.42 4.30
CA VAL A 205 20.97 8.97 4.80
C VAL A 205 21.06 8.79 6.31
N LYS A 206 20.06 9.29 7.05
CA LYS A 206 20.00 9.14 8.52
C LYS A 206 19.97 7.68 8.97
N ARG A 207 19.28 6.81 8.23
CA ARG A 207 19.19 5.39 8.56
C ARG A 207 20.52 4.67 8.37
N LEU A 208 21.25 4.95 7.30
CA LEU A 208 22.57 4.36 7.03
C LEU A 208 23.61 4.86 8.04
N GLU A 209 23.55 6.12 8.49
CA GLU A 209 24.39 6.63 9.57
C GLU A 209 24.16 5.83 10.86
N LYS A 210 22.92 5.65 11.28
CA LYS A 210 22.57 4.84 12.46
C LYS A 210 23.03 3.37 12.33
N ILE A 211 22.95 2.79 11.13
CA ILE A 211 23.41 1.43 10.86
C ILE A 211 24.94 1.33 11.02
N LYS A 212 25.71 2.33 10.56
CA LYS A 212 27.17 2.38 10.74
C LYS A 212 27.59 2.50 12.21
N GLU A 213 26.78 3.18 13.01
CA GLU A 213 27.01 3.36 14.44
C GLU A 213 26.55 2.15 15.29
N ALA A 214 25.76 1.26 14.73
CA ALA A 214 25.18 0.12 15.45
C ALA A 214 26.27 -0.92 15.77
N ALA A 215 26.23 -1.48 17.00
CA ALA A 215 27.15 -2.53 17.45
C ALA A 215 26.98 -3.86 16.69
N LEU A 216 25.83 -4.07 16.06
CA LEU A 216 25.52 -5.25 15.24
C LEU A 216 25.08 -4.78 13.84
N PRO A 217 25.48 -5.53 12.78
CA PRO A 217 25.05 -5.23 11.43
C PRO A 217 23.52 -5.26 11.31
N VAL A 218 22.93 -4.18 10.85
CA VAL A 218 21.51 -4.13 10.48
C VAL A 218 21.41 -4.27 8.98
N PRO A 219 20.84 -5.35 8.44
CA PRO A 219 20.75 -5.55 7.00
C PRO A 219 19.96 -4.41 6.33
N ALA A 220 20.58 -3.77 5.36
CA ALA A 220 19.93 -2.80 4.50
C ALA A 220 19.88 -3.27 3.03
N ASP A 221 20.22 -4.54 2.79
CA ASP A 221 20.35 -5.14 1.45
C ASP A 221 19.04 -5.12 0.66
N HIS A 222 17.91 -5.05 1.36
CA HIS A 222 16.62 -4.85 0.70
C HIS A 222 16.57 -3.54 -0.09
N LEU A 223 17.26 -2.48 0.36
CA LEU A 223 17.36 -1.23 -0.38
C LEU A 223 18.06 -1.43 -1.72
N LEU A 224 19.22 -2.12 -1.71
CA LEU A 224 20.00 -2.37 -2.92
C LEU A 224 19.18 -3.14 -3.94
N TRP A 225 18.56 -4.22 -3.47
CA TRP A 225 17.69 -5.03 -4.32
C TRP A 225 16.48 -4.26 -4.85
N ALA A 226 15.78 -3.49 -4.00
CA ALA A 226 14.62 -2.70 -4.41
C ALA A 226 15.01 -1.62 -5.43
N CYS A 227 16.17 -0.99 -5.27
CA CYS A 227 16.71 -0.03 -6.20
C CYS A 227 17.30 -0.70 -7.47
N GLY A 228 17.68 -1.98 -7.43
CA GLY A 228 18.36 -2.66 -8.53
C GLY A 228 19.79 -2.11 -8.75
N VAL A 229 20.54 -1.93 -7.65
CA VAL A 229 21.88 -1.38 -7.61
C VAL A 229 22.78 -2.23 -6.69
N GLU A 230 24.10 -2.06 -6.76
CA GLU A 230 25.05 -2.87 -6.00
C GLU A 230 25.55 -2.18 -4.74
N THR A 231 25.49 -0.84 -4.69
CA THR A 231 26.06 -0.06 -3.58
C THR A 231 25.05 0.90 -2.96
N TYR A 232 25.26 1.25 -1.69
CA TYR A 232 24.43 2.23 -1.00
C TYR A 232 24.53 3.63 -1.60
N ASP A 233 25.70 4.00 -2.14
CA ASP A 233 25.89 5.29 -2.79
C ASP A 233 25.01 5.39 -4.06
N GLU A 234 25.00 4.35 -4.89
CA GLU A 234 24.11 4.27 -6.05
C GLU A 234 22.64 4.31 -5.63
N ALA A 235 22.28 3.63 -4.54
CA ALA A 235 20.93 3.65 -4.01
C ALA A 235 20.54 5.08 -3.56
N LEU A 236 21.42 5.78 -2.85
CA LEU A 236 21.17 7.17 -2.42
C LEU A 236 21.00 8.11 -3.62
N VAL A 237 21.81 8.00 -4.66
CA VAL A 237 21.62 8.78 -5.90
C VAL A 237 20.23 8.51 -6.51
N LYS A 238 19.81 7.25 -6.57
CA LYS A 238 18.47 6.90 -7.08
C LYS A 238 17.35 7.47 -6.22
N LEU A 239 17.56 7.59 -4.90
CA LEU A 239 16.57 8.13 -3.97
C LEU A 239 16.47 9.66 -4.00
N GLU A 240 17.39 10.41 -4.61
CA GLU A 240 17.31 11.87 -4.73
C GLU A 240 16.01 12.37 -5.37
N GLY A 241 15.42 11.59 -6.28
CA GLY A 241 14.14 11.88 -6.91
C GLY A 241 12.91 11.68 -6.01
N PHE A 242 13.07 11.02 -4.84
CA PHE A 242 11.95 10.71 -3.94
C PHE A 242 11.66 11.87 -2.97
N ARG A 243 11.29 13.01 -3.53
CA ARG A 243 10.95 14.24 -2.80
C ARG A 243 9.60 14.77 -3.21
N LEU A 244 8.86 15.30 -2.25
CA LEU A 244 7.56 15.94 -2.50
C LEU A 244 7.68 17.46 -2.70
N GLU A 245 8.87 18.02 -2.62
CA GLU A 245 9.11 19.42 -2.95
C GLU A 245 8.69 19.72 -4.40
N GLY A 246 7.93 20.78 -4.60
CA GLY A 246 7.38 21.12 -5.94
C GLY A 246 6.25 20.19 -6.42
N VAL A 247 5.94 19.12 -5.68
CA VAL A 247 4.88 18.14 -5.98
C VAL A 247 3.70 18.29 -5.05
N ALA A 248 3.92 18.37 -3.74
CA ALA A 248 2.87 18.41 -2.71
C ALA A 248 1.85 19.53 -2.93
N GLN A 249 2.29 20.70 -3.43
CA GLN A 249 1.45 21.86 -3.71
C GLN A 249 0.41 21.60 -4.82
N LYS A 250 0.63 20.59 -5.66
CA LYS A 250 -0.28 20.22 -6.75
C LYS A 250 -1.44 19.32 -6.31
N VAL A 251 -1.40 18.76 -5.11
CA VAL A 251 -2.52 17.99 -4.55
C VAL A 251 -3.70 18.93 -4.32
N GLN A 252 -4.83 18.69 -4.99
CA GLN A 252 -6.03 19.52 -4.90
C GLN A 252 -7.24 18.80 -4.30
N CYS A 253 -7.26 17.47 -4.34
CA CYS A 253 -8.32 16.68 -3.72
C CYS A 253 -8.24 16.72 -2.19
N PRO A 254 -9.33 16.44 -1.47
CA PRO A 254 -9.30 16.24 -0.01
C PRO A 254 -8.15 15.32 0.41
N PHE A 255 -7.43 15.74 1.46
CA PHE A 255 -6.19 15.09 1.89
C PHE A 255 -6.21 14.76 3.39
N LEU A 256 -5.96 13.49 3.72
CA LEU A 256 -5.74 13.03 5.09
C LEU A 256 -4.30 12.54 5.26
N LEU A 257 -3.58 13.09 6.21
CA LEU A 257 -2.30 12.56 6.68
C LEU A 257 -2.50 11.89 8.04
N MET A 258 -2.20 10.60 8.11
CA MET A 258 -2.25 9.79 9.33
C MET A 258 -0.83 9.48 9.79
N HIS A 259 -0.50 9.80 11.06
CA HIS A 259 0.86 9.66 11.58
C HIS A 259 0.88 9.29 13.06
N GLY A 260 1.86 8.52 13.51
CA GLY A 260 2.04 8.12 14.92
C GLY A 260 2.94 9.09 15.68
N GLU A 261 2.56 9.46 16.89
CA GLU A 261 3.34 10.33 17.78
C GLU A 261 4.75 9.79 18.07
N LYS A 262 4.89 8.46 18.16
CA LYS A 262 6.14 7.76 18.47
C LYS A 262 6.72 7.04 17.23
N ASP A 263 6.41 7.53 16.03
CA ASP A 263 6.98 6.96 14.82
C ASP A 263 8.51 7.10 14.82
N ALA A 264 9.20 5.96 14.93
CA ALA A 264 10.67 5.92 15.00
C ALA A 264 11.36 6.07 13.63
N GLN A 265 10.59 6.02 12.53
CA GLN A 265 11.13 6.12 11.16
C GLN A 265 11.03 7.54 10.61
N VAL A 266 9.91 8.23 10.93
CA VAL A 266 9.62 9.58 10.44
C VAL A 266 9.08 10.42 11.61
N SER A 267 9.63 11.62 11.76
CA SER A 267 9.27 12.47 12.89
C SER A 267 7.95 13.24 12.68
N VAL A 268 7.25 13.58 13.78
CA VAL A 268 6.05 14.42 13.74
C VAL A 268 6.30 15.78 13.06
N PRO A 269 7.42 16.50 13.29
CA PRO A 269 7.73 17.72 12.54
C PRO A 269 7.75 17.54 11.02
N GLU A 270 8.20 16.36 10.52
CA GLU A 270 8.19 16.06 9.08
C GLU A 270 6.75 15.89 8.55
N ALA A 271 5.86 15.28 9.35
CA ALA A 271 4.43 15.20 9.05
C ALA A 271 3.77 16.59 9.03
N GLN A 272 4.09 17.46 9.96
CA GLN A 272 3.60 18.85 10.01
C GLN A 272 4.08 19.64 8.78
N MET A 273 5.36 19.50 8.42
CA MET A 273 5.93 20.14 7.22
C MET A 273 5.23 19.68 5.94
N LEU A 274 4.98 18.39 5.78
CA LEU A 274 4.23 17.88 4.64
C LEU A 274 2.82 18.50 4.58
N MET A 275 2.11 18.54 5.72
CA MET A 275 0.78 19.15 5.79
C MET A 275 0.76 20.62 5.41
N GLU A 276 1.78 21.39 5.80
CA GLU A 276 1.88 22.80 5.42
C GLU A 276 1.99 22.96 3.89
N LYS A 277 2.76 22.08 3.25
CA LYS A 277 3.06 22.14 1.80
C LYS A 277 1.97 21.56 0.90
N ILE A 278 1.05 20.74 1.42
CA ILE A 278 -0.08 20.20 0.63
C ILE A 278 -0.97 21.34 0.16
N GLY A 279 -1.25 21.35 -1.16
CA GLY A 279 -2.05 22.39 -1.82
C GLY A 279 -3.56 22.27 -1.62
N ALA A 280 -4.06 21.12 -1.14
CA ALA A 280 -5.48 20.91 -0.88
C ALA A 280 -6.01 21.89 0.18
N LYS A 281 -7.19 22.48 -0.07
CA LYS A 281 -7.92 23.32 0.88
C LYS A 281 -8.56 22.50 2.00
N ASP A 282 -9.11 21.33 1.65
CA ASP A 282 -9.68 20.36 2.58
C ASP A 282 -8.59 19.35 2.94
N LYS A 283 -7.91 19.60 4.06
CA LYS A 283 -6.80 18.77 4.53
C LYS A 283 -6.83 18.58 6.04
N THR A 284 -6.56 17.34 6.47
CA THR A 284 -6.57 16.94 7.89
C THR A 284 -5.27 16.24 8.24
N LEU A 285 -4.64 16.64 9.35
CA LEU A 285 -3.56 15.92 10.00
C LEU A 285 -4.10 15.18 11.22
N ARG A 286 -3.98 13.84 11.22
CA ARG A 286 -4.34 12.99 12.35
C ARG A 286 -3.08 12.38 12.96
N ILE A 287 -2.69 12.89 14.13
CA ILE A 287 -1.64 12.29 14.95
C ILE A 287 -2.30 11.31 15.93
N PHE A 288 -1.86 10.06 15.91
CA PHE A 288 -2.26 9.05 16.88
C PHE A 288 -1.31 9.08 18.07
N THR A 289 -1.87 9.26 19.27
CA THR A 289 -1.09 9.42 20.50
C THR A 289 -0.85 8.08 21.19
N GLU A 290 0.15 8.04 22.07
CA GLU A 290 0.42 6.86 22.90
C GLU A 290 -0.76 6.53 23.85
N ALA A 291 -1.45 7.54 24.34
CA ALA A 291 -2.58 7.38 25.26
C ALA A 291 -3.80 6.71 24.62
N GLU A 292 -4.05 6.94 23.33
CA GLU A 292 -5.16 6.30 22.60
C GLU A 292 -4.75 5.02 21.88
N GLY A 293 -3.45 4.76 21.77
CA GLY A 293 -2.87 3.70 20.94
C GLY A 293 -2.61 4.17 19.50
N GLY A 294 -1.91 3.35 18.70
CA GLY A 294 -1.59 3.69 17.31
C GLY A 294 -0.42 4.69 17.16
N ALA A 295 0.38 4.90 18.20
CA ALA A 295 1.49 5.85 18.20
C ALA A 295 2.69 5.41 17.34
N GLN A 296 2.80 4.14 17.00
CA GLN A 296 3.93 3.58 16.25
C GLN A 296 3.81 3.81 14.74
N HIS A 297 4.88 3.52 14.01
CA HIS A 297 4.92 3.62 12.56
C HIS A 297 3.74 2.87 11.90
N CYS A 298 2.95 3.59 11.09
CA CYS A 298 1.74 3.08 10.44
C CYS A 298 0.75 2.42 11.40
N GLN A 299 0.68 2.88 12.65
CA GLN A 299 -0.22 2.41 13.71
C GLN A 299 -0.20 0.88 13.90
N ARG A 300 0.99 0.26 13.73
CA ARG A 300 1.15 -1.20 13.84
C ARG A 300 0.80 -1.77 15.23
N ASP A 301 0.80 -0.92 16.22
CA ASP A 301 0.41 -1.19 17.61
C ASP A 301 -1.11 -1.15 17.84
N TYR A 302 -1.87 -0.43 16.97
CA TYR A 302 -3.33 -0.42 17.03
C TYR A 302 -3.94 -0.12 15.63
N LEU A 303 -3.83 -1.09 14.75
CA LEU A 303 -4.22 -0.97 13.34
C LEU A 303 -5.72 -0.68 13.16
N THR A 304 -6.59 -1.26 13.99
CA THR A 304 -8.05 -1.11 13.89
C THR A 304 -8.46 0.35 13.99
N LEU A 305 -7.93 1.10 14.97
CA LEU A 305 -8.22 2.52 15.13
C LEU A 305 -7.88 3.33 13.87
N ALA A 306 -6.75 3.03 13.26
CA ALA A 306 -6.34 3.72 12.03
C ALA A 306 -7.23 3.34 10.83
N CYS A 307 -7.67 2.09 10.74
CA CYS A 307 -8.60 1.64 9.71
C CYS A 307 -9.97 2.33 9.85
N ASP A 308 -10.47 2.48 11.08
CA ASP A 308 -11.73 3.18 11.36
C ASP A 308 -11.64 4.65 10.92
N VAL A 309 -10.60 5.36 11.35
CA VAL A 309 -10.38 6.77 10.96
C VAL A 309 -10.29 6.92 9.44
N ALA A 310 -9.55 6.05 8.77
CA ALA A 310 -9.43 6.09 7.32
C ALA A 310 -10.77 5.78 6.62
N GLY A 311 -11.50 4.77 7.11
CA GLY A 311 -12.79 4.35 6.56
C GLY A 311 -13.85 5.44 6.71
N ASP A 312 -13.99 6.02 7.90
CA ASP A 312 -14.95 7.09 8.17
C ASP A 312 -14.65 8.32 7.31
N TRP A 313 -13.39 8.72 7.22
CA TRP A 313 -12.97 9.84 6.38
C TRP A 313 -13.25 9.59 4.88
N LEU A 314 -13.00 8.39 4.37
CA LEU A 314 -13.31 8.04 2.97
C LEU A 314 -14.84 8.07 2.72
N GLU A 315 -15.65 7.61 3.67
CA GLU A 315 -17.12 7.71 3.56
C GLU A 315 -17.57 9.17 3.47
N GLU A 316 -17.03 10.05 4.29
CA GLU A 316 -17.34 11.49 4.26
C GLU A 316 -16.97 12.15 2.91
N LYS A 317 -15.85 11.75 2.31
CA LYS A 317 -15.33 12.40 1.09
C LYS A 317 -15.84 11.77 -0.20
N LEU A 318 -16.09 10.46 -0.25
CA LEU A 318 -16.36 9.72 -1.48
C LEU A 318 -17.77 9.13 -1.56
N LYS A 319 -18.50 9.01 -0.45
CA LYS A 319 -19.92 8.58 -0.54
C LYS A 319 -20.85 9.74 -0.82
N ARG A 320 -21.93 9.45 -1.54
CA ARG A 320 -23.02 10.41 -1.70
C ARG A 320 -23.67 10.63 -0.32
N ARG A 321 -23.79 11.89 0.09
CA ARG A 321 -24.64 12.22 1.26
C ARG A 321 -26.05 11.76 0.92
N LYS A 322 -26.62 10.91 1.78
CA LYS A 322 -28.02 10.49 1.67
C LYS A 322 -28.97 11.68 1.89
#